data_679d2482b5d602724e1e664f4d80f518
#
_entry.id   679d2482b5d602724e1e664f4d80f518
#
_cell.length_a   1.000
_cell.length_b   1.000
_cell.length_c   1.000
_cell.angle_alpha   90.00
_cell.angle_beta   90.00
_cell.angle_gamma   90.00
#
_symmetry.space_group_name_H-M   'P 1'
#
loop_
_entity.id
_entity.type
_entity.pdbx_description
1 polymer ?
#
loop_
_entity_poly.entity_id
_entity_poly.type
_entity_poly.pdbx_seq_one_letter_code
_entity_poly.pdbx_strand_id
1 'polypeptide(L)'
;MTTVHRWTGRETRALRQALRMSIKDFSAHLGVAERTVSKWEAGQDNVRPRPEMQAALDTALGTAAEDVRDRFILALDTLDQRPSPQPLGGLAGLTAVYPSRSQLSAHLPADQLFDGARDIRAVGLSLNMLCQDYADRRWQALLSSGTQVRCLFLDPAGPAIQAREAEEGFPAGQLSALTKLNIETLLRVRDRLPASVRDGMNLATYDETLRFNIVLVDDLCVAQPYLAESRGVDSPAFVIRRDLPGAGLYPVFEQVFESQWQRGRAL
;
A
#
# COMPACT_ATOMS: atom_id res chain seq x y z
N MET A 1 2.38 -34.89 -12.98
CA MET A 1 1.43 -34.84 -11.82
C MET A 1 1.62 -33.50 -11.14
N THR A 2 0.58 -32.66 -11.12
CA THR A 2 0.63 -31.37 -10.43
C THR A 2 0.44 -31.63 -8.92
N THR A 3 1.50 -31.49 -8.16
CA THR A 3 1.46 -31.69 -6.71
C THR A 3 1.44 -30.33 -6.02
N VAL A 4 0.40 -30.06 -5.25
CA VAL A 4 0.32 -28.85 -4.42
C VAL A 4 1.13 -29.14 -3.15
N HIS A 5 2.25 -28.43 -2.96
CA HIS A 5 3.09 -28.62 -1.76
C HIS A 5 2.38 -28.20 -0.47
N ARG A 6 1.37 -27.33 -0.57
CA ARG A 6 0.69 -26.79 0.60
C ARG A 6 -0.65 -26.15 0.20
N TRP A 7 -1.72 -26.57 0.86
CA TRP A 7 -3.03 -25.97 0.72
C TRP A 7 -3.22 -24.81 1.70
N THR A 8 -3.63 -23.67 1.16
CA THR A 8 -4.13 -22.52 1.90
C THR A 8 -5.52 -22.13 1.36
N GLY A 9 -6.11 -21.05 1.87
CA GLY A 9 -7.38 -20.55 1.34
C GLY A 9 -7.28 -20.13 -0.12
N ARG A 10 -6.10 -19.74 -0.57
CA ARG A 10 -5.80 -19.35 -1.95
C ARG A 10 -5.90 -20.53 -2.92
N GLU A 11 -5.18 -21.61 -2.65
CA GLU A 11 -5.22 -22.82 -3.49
C GLU A 11 -6.61 -23.47 -3.43
N THR A 12 -7.28 -23.41 -2.28
CA THR A 12 -8.65 -23.88 -2.12
C THR A 12 -9.62 -23.13 -3.04
N ARG A 13 -9.50 -21.81 -3.11
CA ARG A 13 -10.31 -20.97 -4.01
C ARG A 13 -10.01 -21.24 -5.47
N ALA A 14 -8.72 -21.40 -5.83
CA ALA A 14 -8.30 -21.72 -7.18
C ALA A 14 -8.91 -23.06 -7.65
N LEU A 15 -8.89 -24.10 -6.81
CA LEU A 15 -9.48 -25.39 -7.14
C LEU A 15 -10.99 -25.29 -7.31
N ARG A 16 -11.70 -24.59 -6.41
CA ARG A 16 -13.16 -24.41 -6.56
C ARG A 16 -13.52 -23.69 -7.86
N GLN A 17 -12.77 -22.64 -8.21
CA GLN A 17 -12.97 -21.90 -9.46
C GLN A 17 -12.66 -22.74 -10.70
N ALA A 18 -11.60 -23.55 -10.66
CA ALA A 18 -11.26 -24.48 -11.73
C ALA A 18 -12.35 -25.53 -11.96
N LEU A 19 -12.96 -26.00 -10.89
CA LEU A 19 -14.12 -26.90 -10.90
C LEU A 19 -15.42 -26.19 -11.28
N ARG A 20 -15.44 -24.86 -11.38
CA ARG A 20 -16.64 -24.03 -11.65
C ARG A 20 -17.77 -24.24 -10.65
N MET A 21 -17.42 -24.49 -9.38
CA MET A 21 -18.37 -24.72 -8.30
C MET A 21 -18.67 -23.45 -7.50
N SER A 22 -19.92 -23.32 -7.05
CA SER A 22 -20.27 -22.37 -5.99
C SER A 22 -19.62 -22.78 -4.66
N ILE A 23 -19.56 -21.89 -3.66
CA ILE A 23 -19.10 -22.25 -2.31
C ILE A 23 -19.94 -23.39 -1.74
N LYS A 24 -21.25 -23.35 -1.96
CA LYS A 24 -22.22 -24.37 -1.52
C LYS A 24 -21.90 -25.73 -2.15
N ASP A 25 -21.74 -25.79 -3.46
CA ASP A 25 -21.49 -27.05 -4.15
C ASP A 25 -20.11 -27.64 -3.80
N PHE A 26 -19.12 -26.77 -3.70
CA PHE A 26 -17.77 -27.18 -3.32
C PHE A 26 -17.66 -27.65 -1.86
N SER A 27 -18.40 -27.00 -0.95
CA SER A 27 -18.48 -27.47 0.43
C SER A 27 -19.15 -28.83 0.55
N ALA A 28 -20.23 -29.06 -0.20
CA ALA A 28 -20.89 -30.35 -0.31
C ALA A 28 -19.94 -31.41 -0.90
N HIS A 29 -19.20 -31.08 -1.94
CA HIS A 29 -18.21 -31.95 -2.59
C HIS A 29 -17.09 -32.40 -1.64
N LEU A 30 -16.63 -31.51 -0.74
CA LEU A 30 -15.61 -31.79 0.28
C LEU A 30 -16.19 -32.34 1.59
N GLY A 31 -17.50 -32.41 1.75
CA GLY A 31 -18.16 -32.85 2.99
C GLY A 31 -17.98 -31.89 4.18
N VAL A 32 -17.88 -30.58 3.91
CA VAL A 32 -17.71 -29.55 4.95
C VAL A 32 -18.82 -28.52 4.94
N ALA A 33 -18.95 -27.73 6.00
CA ALA A 33 -19.91 -26.63 6.03
C ALA A 33 -19.47 -25.46 5.13
N GLU A 34 -20.40 -24.76 4.49
CA GLU A 34 -20.14 -23.60 3.63
C GLU A 34 -19.28 -22.52 4.31
N ARG A 35 -19.59 -22.26 5.59
CA ARG A 35 -18.80 -21.31 6.42
C ARG A 35 -17.33 -21.70 6.54
N THR A 36 -16.99 -22.98 6.44
CA THR A 36 -15.62 -23.48 6.52
C THR A 36 -14.85 -23.10 5.26
N VAL A 37 -15.42 -23.34 4.08
CA VAL A 37 -14.82 -22.93 2.80
C VAL A 37 -14.71 -21.41 2.73
N SER A 38 -15.77 -20.68 3.09
CA SER A 38 -15.76 -19.21 3.13
C SER A 38 -14.65 -18.67 4.04
N LYS A 39 -14.43 -19.28 5.22
CA LYS A 39 -13.36 -18.89 6.14
C LYS A 39 -11.98 -19.17 5.57
N TRP A 40 -11.77 -20.29 4.88
CA TRP A 40 -10.51 -20.58 4.23
C TRP A 40 -10.21 -19.55 3.15
N GLU A 41 -11.15 -19.32 2.23
CA GLU A 41 -10.97 -18.39 1.12
C GLU A 41 -10.77 -16.94 1.58
N ALA A 42 -11.48 -16.50 2.63
CA ALA A 42 -11.30 -15.16 3.18
C ALA A 42 -9.91 -14.97 3.84
N GLY A 43 -9.36 -16.05 4.40
CA GLY A 43 -8.05 -16.01 5.05
C GLY A 43 -6.86 -16.13 4.11
N GLN A 44 -7.09 -16.37 2.81
CA GLN A 44 -6.07 -16.49 1.76
C GLN A 44 -4.85 -17.32 2.21
N ASP A 45 -3.64 -16.78 2.14
CA ASP A 45 -2.38 -17.47 2.50
C ASP A 45 -2.22 -17.73 4.01
N ASN A 46 -2.99 -17.03 4.85
CA ASN A 46 -2.87 -17.08 6.31
C ASN A 46 -3.69 -18.21 6.95
N VAL A 47 -4.63 -18.80 6.23
CA VAL A 47 -5.49 -19.88 6.74
C VAL A 47 -5.17 -21.18 6.02
N ARG A 48 -4.86 -22.21 6.82
CA ARG A 48 -4.58 -23.57 6.33
C ARG A 48 -5.72 -24.52 6.72
N PRO A 49 -6.28 -25.26 5.77
CA PRO A 49 -7.13 -26.41 6.07
C PRO A 49 -6.40 -27.42 6.94
N ARG A 50 -7.14 -28.14 7.80
CA ARG A 50 -6.56 -29.21 8.59
C ARG A 50 -6.04 -30.34 7.70
N PRO A 51 -5.10 -31.18 8.17
CA PRO A 51 -4.48 -32.25 7.35
C PRO A 51 -5.49 -33.15 6.61
N GLU A 52 -6.61 -33.50 7.27
CA GLU A 52 -7.65 -34.32 6.66
C GLU A 52 -8.30 -33.61 5.47
N MET A 53 -8.46 -32.31 5.58
CA MET A 53 -9.03 -31.48 4.50
C MET A 53 -8.04 -31.25 3.38
N GLN A 54 -6.76 -31.16 3.68
CA GLN A 54 -5.71 -31.10 2.64
C GLN A 54 -5.70 -32.39 1.81
N ALA A 55 -5.83 -33.55 2.44
CA ALA A 55 -5.94 -34.84 1.74
C ALA A 55 -7.22 -34.91 0.87
N ALA A 56 -8.34 -34.35 1.34
CA ALA A 56 -9.56 -34.26 0.54
C ALA A 56 -9.39 -33.35 -0.69
N LEU A 57 -8.68 -32.22 -0.54
CA LEU A 57 -8.35 -31.31 -1.63
C LEU A 57 -7.39 -31.95 -2.63
N ASP A 58 -6.38 -32.69 -2.16
CA ASP A 58 -5.48 -33.48 -3.01
C ASP A 58 -6.27 -34.52 -3.82
N THR A 59 -7.22 -35.21 -3.20
CA THR A 59 -8.07 -36.19 -3.86
C THR A 59 -8.95 -35.51 -4.93
N ALA A 60 -9.58 -34.39 -4.60
CA ALA A 60 -10.42 -33.65 -5.53
C ALA A 60 -9.63 -33.15 -6.75
N LEU A 61 -8.40 -32.68 -6.54
CA LEU A 61 -7.52 -32.28 -7.64
C LEU A 61 -7.02 -33.50 -8.45
N GLY A 62 -6.65 -34.60 -7.77
CA GLY A 62 -6.13 -35.81 -8.38
C GLY A 62 -7.16 -36.54 -9.26
N THR A 63 -8.44 -36.52 -8.88
CA THR A 63 -9.56 -37.10 -9.63
C THR A 63 -10.15 -36.18 -10.68
N ALA A 64 -9.77 -34.90 -10.70
CA ALA A 64 -10.27 -33.91 -11.66
C ALA A 64 -9.81 -34.23 -13.08
N ALA A 65 -10.64 -33.88 -14.07
CA ALA A 65 -10.29 -33.96 -15.49
C ALA A 65 -9.08 -33.06 -15.83
N GLU A 66 -8.38 -33.37 -16.92
CA GLU A 66 -7.16 -32.67 -17.31
C GLU A 66 -7.39 -31.17 -17.52
N ASP A 67 -8.50 -30.81 -18.16
CA ASP A 67 -8.91 -29.43 -18.40
C ASP A 67 -9.21 -28.64 -17.09
N VAL A 68 -9.62 -29.33 -16.01
CA VAL A 68 -9.78 -28.74 -14.67
C VAL A 68 -8.41 -28.49 -14.05
N ARG A 69 -7.49 -29.43 -14.18
CA ARG A 69 -6.12 -29.26 -13.69
C ARG A 69 -5.40 -28.11 -14.38
N ASP A 70 -5.57 -27.99 -15.69
CA ASP A 70 -4.99 -26.88 -16.46
C ASP A 70 -5.56 -25.54 -16.02
N ARG A 71 -6.90 -25.45 -15.82
CA ARG A 71 -7.53 -24.27 -15.25
C ARG A 71 -7.05 -23.95 -13.83
N PHE A 72 -6.79 -24.98 -13.02
CA PHE A 72 -6.26 -24.81 -11.66
C PHE A 72 -4.85 -24.23 -11.69
N ILE A 73 -3.96 -24.74 -12.55
CA ILE A 73 -2.61 -24.21 -12.74
C ILE A 73 -2.69 -22.76 -13.21
N LEU A 74 -3.50 -22.46 -14.21
CA LEU A 74 -3.69 -21.11 -14.73
C LEU A 74 -4.26 -20.16 -13.65
N ALA A 75 -5.19 -20.66 -12.81
CA ALA A 75 -5.73 -19.88 -11.70
C ALA A 75 -4.67 -19.61 -10.61
N LEU A 76 -3.80 -20.56 -10.31
CA LEU A 76 -2.66 -20.34 -9.42
C LEU A 76 -1.65 -19.37 -10.02
N ASP A 77 -1.29 -19.53 -11.27
CA ASP A 77 -0.40 -18.60 -11.97
C ASP A 77 -0.97 -17.19 -12.01
N THR A 78 -2.28 -17.05 -12.20
CA THR A 78 -2.98 -15.75 -12.14
C THR A 78 -3.02 -15.19 -10.73
N LEU A 79 -3.06 -16.05 -9.71
CA LEU A 79 -3.02 -15.66 -8.30
C LEU A 79 -1.57 -15.46 -7.82
N ASP A 80 -0.58 -16.16 -8.39
CA ASP A 80 0.86 -15.91 -8.23
C ASP A 80 1.34 -14.71 -9.04
N GLN A 81 0.67 -14.42 -10.14
CA GLN A 81 0.62 -13.10 -10.73
C GLN A 81 -0.25 -12.16 -9.88
N ARG A 82 0.03 -12.05 -8.57
CA ARG A 82 0.06 -10.67 -8.04
C ARG A 82 0.89 -9.94 -9.09
N PRO A 83 0.41 -8.84 -9.69
CA PRO A 83 1.28 -8.08 -10.54
C PRO A 83 2.48 -7.68 -9.68
N SER A 84 3.49 -8.55 -9.63
CA SER A 84 4.83 -8.14 -9.29
C SER A 84 5.10 -7.06 -10.30
N PRO A 85 5.30 -5.80 -9.87
CA PRO A 85 5.53 -4.74 -10.83
C PRO A 85 6.64 -5.23 -11.73
N GLN A 86 6.32 -5.42 -13.01
CA GLN A 86 7.33 -5.75 -14.00
C GLN A 86 8.34 -4.62 -13.93
N PRO A 87 9.64 -4.87 -13.70
CA PRO A 87 10.63 -3.82 -13.73
C PRO A 87 10.52 -3.16 -15.09
N LEU A 88 10.00 -1.96 -15.15
CA LEU A 88 9.99 -1.13 -16.35
C LEU A 88 11.41 -0.60 -16.53
N GLY A 89 12.30 -1.46 -17.01
CA GLY A 89 13.70 -1.14 -17.17
C GLY A 89 13.89 0.13 -17.97
N GLY A 90 14.44 1.17 -17.33
CA GLY A 90 14.93 2.35 -18.01
C GLY A 90 13.89 3.41 -18.41
N LEU A 91 12.61 3.31 -18.03
CA LEU A 91 11.61 4.31 -18.36
C LEU A 91 11.66 5.49 -17.37
N ALA A 92 12.61 6.40 -17.55
CA ALA A 92 12.72 7.64 -16.77
C ALA A 92 12.80 7.41 -15.24
N GLY A 93 13.39 6.31 -14.80
CA GLY A 93 13.50 5.94 -13.40
C GLY A 93 12.28 5.19 -12.84
N LEU A 94 11.21 4.99 -13.60
CA LEU A 94 10.04 4.23 -13.18
C LEU A 94 10.41 2.73 -13.04
N THR A 95 10.37 2.22 -11.80
CA THR A 95 10.77 0.84 -11.49
C THR A 95 9.57 -0.08 -11.25
N ALA A 96 8.44 0.49 -10.82
CA ALA A 96 7.24 -0.29 -10.55
C ALA A 96 5.97 0.56 -10.64
N VAL A 97 4.84 -0.07 -10.99
CA VAL A 97 3.50 0.51 -10.92
C VAL A 97 2.59 -0.44 -10.17
N TYR A 98 1.93 0.05 -9.15
CA TYR A 98 0.92 -0.69 -8.41
C TYR A 98 -0.46 -0.14 -8.71
N PRO A 99 -1.47 -0.98 -8.99
CA PRO A 99 -2.84 -0.54 -9.26
C PRO A 99 -3.51 0.22 -8.11
N SER A 100 -3.02 0.04 -6.86
CA SER A 100 -3.54 0.73 -5.69
C SER A 100 -2.49 0.88 -4.60
N ARG A 101 -2.72 1.80 -3.66
CA ARG A 101 -1.87 1.97 -2.47
C ARG A 101 -1.85 0.70 -1.60
N SER A 102 -2.95 -0.01 -1.50
CA SER A 102 -2.99 -1.26 -0.73
C SER A 102 -2.03 -2.31 -1.29
N GLN A 103 -1.92 -2.41 -2.61
CA GLN A 103 -0.95 -3.31 -3.25
C GLN A 103 0.48 -2.81 -3.07
N LEU A 104 0.73 -1.50 -3.17
CA LEU A 104 2.04 -0.93 -2.83
C LEU A 104 2.43 -1.31 -1.40
N SER A 105 1.59 -1.03 -0.40
CA SER A 105 1.91 -1.29 1.01
C SER A 105 2.13 -2.77 1.32
N ALA A 106 1.51 -3.68 0.56
CA ALA A 106 1.74 -5.12 0.69
C ALA A 106 3.12 -5.56 0.19
N HIS A 107 3.70 -4.85 -0.79
CA HIS A 107 5.00 -5.18 -1.40
C HIS A 107 6.14 -4.31 -0.84
N LEU A 108 5.83 -3.08 -0.45
CA LEU A 108 6.77 -2.11 0.10
C LEU A 108 6.14 -1.50 1.37
N PRO A 109 6.12 -2.24 2.48
CA PRO A 109 5.58 -1.74 3.75
C PRO A 109 6.39 -0.55 4.28
N ALA A 110 5.77 0.25 5.13
CA ALA A 110 6.35 1.51 5.62
C ALA A 110 7.71 1.33 6.31
N ASP A 111 7.91 0.24 7.03
CA ASP A 111 9.19 -0.06 7.68
C ASP A 111 10.30 -0.36 6.66
N GLN A 112 10.02 -1.09 5.59
CA GLN A 112 11.01 -1.31 4.52
C GLN A 112 11.31 -0.04 3.73
N LEU A 113 10.34 0.88 3.65
CA LEU A 113 10.52 2.14 2.95
C LEU A 113 11.32 3.15 3.77
N PHE A 114 11.10 3.25 5.08
CA PHE A 114 11.65 4.33 5.90
C PHE A 114 12.82 3.92 6.80
N ASP A 115 12.95 2.63 7.17
CA ASP A 115 14.05 2.22 8.07
C ASP A 115 15.41 2.47 7.41
N GLY A 116 16.26 3.19 8.13
CA GLY A 116 17.62 3.54 7.68
C GLY A 116 17.69 4.70 6.68
N ALA A 117 16.56 5.33 6.32
CA ALA A 117 16.55 6.52 5.48
C ALA A 117 17.31 7.69 6.11
N ARG A 118 17.94 8.51 5.27
CA ARG A 118 18.64 9.75 5.67
C ARG A 118 17.81 10.99 5.45
N ASP A 119 16.98 10.97 4.41
CA ASP A 119 16.12 12.08 4.02
C ASP A 119 14.74 11.56 3.63
N ILE A 120 13.71 12.06 4.29
CA ILE A 120 12.31 11.76 4.01
C ILE A 120 11.57 13.06 3.75
N ARG A 121 10.95 13.16 2.58
CA ARG A 121 10.14 14.31 2.19
C ARG A 121 8.80 13.80 1.70
N ALA A 122 7.72 14.32 2.27
CA ALA A 122 6.39 13.88 1.91
C ALA A 122 5.42 15.04 1.77
N VAL A 123 4.61 15.03 0.72
CA VAL A 123 3.50 15.94 0.51
C VAL A 123 2.25 15.17 0.09
N GLY A 124 1.12 15.51 0.67
CA GLY A 124 -0.15 14.86 0.34
C GLY A 124 -1.30 15.35 1.21
N LEU A 125 -2.40 14.59 1.18
CA LEU A 125 -3.59 14.89 1.98
C LEU A 125 -3.28 14.71 3.48
N SER A 126 -3.18 13.48 3.93
CA SER A 126 -3.08 13.11 5.35
C SER A 126 -1.85 12.26 5.69
N LEU A 127 -1.05 11.88 4.70
CA LEU A 127 0.21 11.14 4.84
C LEU A 127 0.09 9.89 5.75
N ASN A 128 -0.97 9.10 5.57
CA ASN A 128 -1.27 7.94 6.43
C ASN A 128 -0.11 6.95 6.56
N MET A 129 0.65 6.72 5.47
CA MET A 129 1.79 5.81 5.48
C MET A 129 2.86 6.20 6.52
N LEU A 130 3.07 7.50 6.72
CA LEU A 130 4.00 8.01 7.73
C LEU A 130 3.38 8.06 9.13
N CYS A 131 2.08 8.35 9.22
CA CYS A 131 1.42 8.66 10.48
C CYS A 131 0.75 7.45 11.14
N GLN A 132 0.31 6.48 10.35
CA GLN A 132 -0.46 5.33 10.82
C GLN A 132 0.25 3.99 10.59
N ASP A 133 0.97 3.86 9.47
CA ASP A 133 1.62 2.60 9.10
C ASP A 133 3.07 2.51 9.65
N TYR A 134 3.64 3.61 10.14
CA TYR A 134 5.00 3.66 10.69
C TYR A 134 4.97 3.99 12.19
N ALA A 135 5.49 3.09 13.02
CA ALA A 135 5.34 3.14 14.48
C ALA A 135 6.16 4.27 15.13
N ASP A 136 5.61 4.92 16.17
CA ASP A 136 6.24 6.02 16.94
C ASP A 136 7.67 5.70 17.39
N ARG A 137 7.91 4.46 17.87
CA ARG A 137 9.25 4.02 18.32
C ARG A 137 10.30 4.01 17.19
N ARG A 138 9.88 3.76 15.96
CA ARG A 138 10.76 3.75 14.78
C ARG A 138 11.13 5.17 14.39
N TRP A 139 10.20 6.11 14.51
CA TRP A 139 10.50 7.54 14.34
C TRP A 139 11.60 8.03 15.27
N GLN A 140 11.55 7.64 16.54
CA GLN A 140 12.59 8.02 17.50
C GLN A 140 13.96 7.47 17.11
N ALA A 141 14.03 6.19 16.72
CA ALA A 141 15.28 5.58 16.27
C ALA A 141 15.82 6.27 15.01
N LEU A 142 14.95 6.52 14.03
CA LEU A 142 15.30 7.14 12.75
C LEU A 142 15.84 8.56 12.93
N LEU A 143 15.15 9.40 13.69
CA LEU A 143 15.57 10.79 13.94
C LEU A 143 16.83 10.85 14.82
N SER A 144 17.00 9.92 15.77
CA SER A 144 18.22 9.82 16.58
C SER A 144 19.46 9.41 15.74
N SER A 145 19.25 8.77 14.58
CA SER A 145 20.34 8.49 13.63
C SER A 145 20.71 9.67 12.71
N GLY A 146 20.02 10.80 12.85
CA GLY A 146 20.28 12.03 12.08
C GLY A 146 19.46 12.21 10.83
N THR A 147 18.42 11.40 10.64
CA THR A 147 17.51 11.52 9.50
C THR A 147 16.78 12.86 9.48
N GLN A 148 16.69 13.47 8.32
CA GLN A 148 15.91 14.69 8.08
C GLN A 148 14.53 14.32 7.54
N VAL A 149 13.49 14.90 8.12
CA VAL A 149 12.09 14.63 7.75
C VAL A 149 11.36 15.94 7.49
N ARG A 150 10.73 16.05 6.32
CA ARG A 150 9.88 17.17 5.95
C ARG A 150 8.51 16.65 5.48
N CYS A 151 7.46 16.94 6.24
CA CYS A 151 6.10 16.53 5.93
C CYS A 151 5.21 17.74 5.67
N LEU A 152 4.58 17.77 4.50
CA LEU A 152 3.69 18.83 4.05
C LEU A 152 2.27 18.27 3.89
N PHE A 153 1.38 18.65 4.79
CA PHE A 153 -0.01 18.21 4.84
C PHE A 153 -0.94 19.19 4.15
N LEU A 154 -2.00 18.70 3.52
CA LEU A 154 -3.09 19.59 3.11
C LEU A 154 -3.69 20.25 4.35
N ASP A 155 -3.93 21.58 4.30
CA ASP A 155 -4.45 22.31 5.45
C ASP A 155 -5.83 21.76 5.85
N PRO A 156 -6.00 21.19 7.05
CA PRO A 156 -7.28 20.63 7.49
C PRO A 156 -8.40 21.65 7.63
N ALA A 157 -8.07 22.96 7.68
CA ALA A 157 -9.05 24.04 7.71
C ALA A 157 -9.22 24.74 6.36
N GLY A 158 -8.46 24.34 5.33
CA GLY A 158 -8.44 24.98 4.02
C GLY A 158 -9.59 24.57 3.09
N PRO A 159 -9.92 25.39 2.09
CA PRO A 159 -10.90 25.03 1.06
C PRO A 159 -10.49 23.85 0.19
N ALA A 160 -9.20 23.62 -0.01
CA ALA A 160 -8.74 22.50 -0.85
C ALA A 160 -9.08 21.13 -0.27
N ILE A 161 -9.01 20.95 1.05
CA ILE A 161 -9.42 19.68 1.68
C ILE A 161 -10.92 19.47 1.62
N GLN A 162 -11.72 20.56 1.78
CA GLN A 162 -13.18 20.49 1.65
C GLN A 162 -13.62 20.12 0.23
N ALA A 163 -12.95 20.67 -0.79
CA ALA A 163 -13.18 20.30 -2.17
C ALA A 163 -12.86 18.81 -2.40
N ARG A 164 -11.77 18.32 -1.80
CA ARG A 164 -11.38 16.90 -1.91
C ARG A 164 -12.35 15.96 -1.18
N GLU A 165 -12.89 16.36 -0.02
CA GLU A 165 -13.95 15.62 0.66
C GLU A 165 -15.17 15.42 -0.24
N ALA A 166 -15.59 16.49 -0.92
CA ALA A 166 -16.71 16.44 -1.85
C ALA A 166 -16.44 15.53 -3.06
N GLU A 167 -15.23 15.60 -3.66
CA GLU A 167 -14.82 14.74 -4.78
C GLU A 167 -14.81 13.25 -4.42
N GLU A 168 -14.40 12.90 -3.20
CA GLU A 168 -14.37 11.50 -2.73
C GLU A 168 -15.71 11.03 -2.14
N GLY A 169 -16.73 11.90 -2.08
CA GLY A 169 -18.02 11.58 -1.50
C GLY A 169 -18.00 11.38 0.01
N PHE A 170 -17.02 11.94 0.70
CA PHE A 170 -16.95 11.90 2.16
C PHE A 170 -17.87 12.94 2.82
N PRO A 171 -18.39 12.64 4.01
CA PRO A 171 -19.03 13.65 4.85
C PRO A 171 -18.09 14.82 5.13
N ALA A 172 -18.63 16.04 5.14
CA ALA A 172 -17.86 17.25 5.43
C ALA A 172 -17.11 17.14 6.76
N GLY A 173 -15.83 17.46 6.77
CA GLY A 173 -14.95 17.42 7.95
C GLY A 173 -14.28 16.07 8.22
N GLN A 174 -14.57 15.01 7.48
CA GLN A 174 -14.00 13.70 7.75
C GLN A 174 -12.52 13.63 7.38
N LEU A 175 -12.11 14.09 6.19
CA LEU A 175 -10.70 14.12 5.78
C LEU A 175 -9.95 15.20 6.58
N SER A 176 -10.60 16.33 6.89
CA SER A 176 -10.07 17.37 7.76
C SER A 176 -9.72 16.82 9.15
N ALA A 177 -10.63 16.07 9.78
CA ALA A 177 -10.40 15.48 11.10
C ALA A 177 -9.26 14.44 11.06
N LEU A 178 -9.22 13.58 10.01
CA LEU A 178 -8.15 12.60 9.82
C LEU A 178 -6.78 13.28 9.64
N THR A 179 -6.71 14.31 8.80
CA THR A 179 -5.47 15.04 8.55
C THR A 179 -4.98 15.76 9.82
N LYS A 180 -5.89 16.37 10.56
CA LYS A 180 -5.57 16.98 11.86
C LYS A 180 -5.01 15.96 12.85
N LEU A 181 -5.65 14.79 12.98
CA LEU A 181 -5.18 13.71 13.85
C LEU A 181 -3.76 13.24 13.47
N ASN A 182 -3.48 13.12 12.18
CA ASN A 182 -2.16 12.71 11.70
C ASN A 182 -1.08 13.77 11.97
N ILE A 183 -1.39 15.04 11.77
CA ILE A 183 -0.52 16.16 12.16
C ILE A 183 -0.20 16.10 13.66
N GLU A 184 -1.25 16.00 14.50
CA GLU A 184 -1.09 15.91 15.96
C GLU A 184 -0.26 14.69 16.38
N THR A 185 -0.35 13.59 15.65
CA THR A 185 0.44 12.38 15.90
C THR A 185 1.92 12.66 15.67
N LEU A 186 2.32 13.24 14.54
CA LEU A 186 3.73 13.55 14.27
C LEU A 186 4.25 14.68 15.15
N LEU A 187 3.43 15.69 15.48
CA LEU A 187 3.80 16.72 16.46
C LEU A 187 4.11 16.09 17.82
N ARG A 188 3.29 15.16 18.30
CA ARG A 188 3.52 14.43 19.54
C ARG A 188 4.79 13.59 19.50
N VAL A 189 5.09 12.96 18.38
CA VAL A 189 6.37 12.24 18.18
C VAL A 189 7.53 13.23 18.29
N ARG A 190 7.49 14.34 17.55
CA ARG A 190 8.51 15.40 17.56
C ARG A 190 8.75 15.95 18.96
N ASP A 191 7.68 16.24 19.71
CA ASP A 191 7.78 16.85 21.04
C ASP A 191 8.39 15.91 22.10
N ARG A 192 8.32 14.60 21.89
CA ARG A 192 8.96 13.58 22.74
C ARG A 192 10.44 13.38 22.45
N LEU A 193 10.94 13.93 21.34
CA LEU A 193 12.34 13.81 20.98
C LEU A 193 13.23 14.73 21.84
N PRO A 194 14.47 14.33 22.09
CA PRO A 194 15.49 15.23 22.65
C PRO A 194 15.65 16.49 21.78
N ALA A 195 15.88 17.63 22.40
CA ALA A 195 16.04 18.92 21.70
C ALA A 195 17.11 18.86 20.59
N SER A 196 18.16 18.09 20.80
CA SER A 196 19.28 17.93 19.83
C SER A 196 18.90 17.27 18.50
N VAL A 197 17.77 16.55 18.42
CA VAL A 197 17.34 15.84 17.20
C VAL A 197 15.95 16.29 16.71
N ARG A 198 15.27 17.12 17.50
CA ARG A 198 13.91 17.59 17.18
C ARG A 198 13.84 18.39 15.88
N ASP A 199 14.86 19.19 15.61
CA ASP A 199 14.96 20.01 14.40
C ASP A 199 15.11 19.18 13.11
N GLY A 200 15.38 17.88 13.24
CA GLY A 200 15.35 16.92 12.13
C GLY A 200 13.95 16.63 11.60
N MET A 201 12.87 16.99 12.33
CA MET A 201 11.49 16.79 11.88
C MET A 201 10.76 18.12 11.71
N ASN A 202 10.50 18.47 10.45
CA ASN A 202 9.82 19.69 10.05
C ASN A 202 8.46 19.38 9.45
N LEU A 203 7.42 19.99 10.00
CA LEU A 203 6.03 19.80 9.57
C LEU A 203 5.47 21.13 9.07
N ALA A 204 4.69 21.08 7.99
CA ALA A 204 4.04 22.26 7.43
C ALA A 204 2.68 21.89 6.81
N THR A 205 1.86 22.90 6.55
CA THR A 205 0.60 22.75 5.81
C THR A 205 0.62 23.58 4.53
N TYR A 206 -0.15 23.17 3.53
CA TYR A 206 -0.42 23.90 2.30
C TYR A 206 -1.92 23.84 1.96
N ASP A 207 -2.40 24.80 1.18
CA ASP A 207 -3.80 24.86 0.77
C ASP A 207 -3.88 25.12 -0.74
N GLU A 208 -3.61 24.08 -1.51
CA GLU A 208 -3.69 24.06 -2.97
C GLU A 208 -4.43 22.83 -3.44
N THR A 209 -4.93 22.85 -4.67
CA THR A 209 -5.57 21.67 -5.29
C THR A 209 -4.66 20.45 -5.20
N LEU A 210 -5.14 19.43 -4.53
CA LEU A 210 -4.43 18.17 -4.33
C LEU A 210 -4.34 17.38 -5.64
N ARG A 211 -3.13 17.11 -6.13
CA ARG A 211 -2.90 16.37 -7.37
C ARG A 211 -2.17 15.06 -7.16
N PHE A 212 -1.16 15.08 -6.29
CA PHE A 212 -0.33 13.91 -6.01
C PHE A 212 -0.07 13.78 -4.50
N ASN A 213 -0.02 12.53 -4.04
CA ASN A 213 0.72 12.17 -2.85
C ASN A 213 2.13 11.80 -3.30
N ILE A 214 3.13 12.48 -2.78
CA ILE A 214 4.54 12.24 -3.11
C ILE A 214 5.28 11.92 -1.83
N VAL A 215 6.00 10.80 -1.82
CA VAL A 215 6.91 10.43 -0.73
C VAL A 215 8.28 10.17 -1.34
N LEU A 216 9.25 10.98 -0.97
CA LEU A 216 10.64 10.88 -1.38
C LEU A 216 11.43 10.32 -0.20
N VAL A 217 12.16 9.25 -0.43
CA VAL A 217 13.01 8.61 0.57
C VAL A 217 14.37 8.35 -0.06
N ASP A 218 15.38 9.12 0.30
CA ASP A 218 16.69 9.09 -0.32
C ASP A 218 16.59 9.17 -1.86
N ASP A 219 16.92 8.09 -2.57
CA ASP A 219 16.86 8.00 -4.03
C ASP A 219 15.56 7.35 -4.55
N LEU A 220 14.58 7.10 -3.70
CA LEU A 220 13.30 6.51 -4.05
C LEU A 220 12.18 7.55 -3.96
N CYS A 221 11.28 7.56 -4.94
CA CYS A 221 10.05 8.35 -4.93
C CYS A 221 8.86 7.41 -5.09
N VAL A 222 7.88 7.55 -4.23
CA VAL A 222 6.54 7.00 -4.41
C VAL A 222 5.59 8.14 -4.74
N ALA A 223 5.02 8.12 -5.94
CA ALA A 223 4.06 9.12 -6.40
C ALA A 223 2.70 8.47 -6.68
N GLN A 224 1.62 9.08 -6.18
CA GLN A 224 0.25 8.61 -6.38
C GLN A 224 -0.62 9.78 -6.85
N PRO A 225 -1.27 9.71 -8.02
CA PRO A 225 -2.23 10.73 -8.43
C PRO A 225 -3.48 10.64 -7.56
N TYR A 226 -4.09 11.77 -7.30
CA TYR A 226 -5.45 11.83 -6.79
C TYR A 226 -6.41 11.94 -7.97
N LEU A 227 -7.20 10.89 -8.18
CA LEU A 227 -8.18 10.82 -9.26
C LEU A 227 -9.54 11.33 -8.76
N ALA A 228 -10.29 11.99 -9.64
CA ALA A 228 -11.67 12.38 -9.34
C ALA A 228 -12.53 11.12 -9.09
N GLU A 229 -13.49 11.21 -8.18
CA GLU A 229 -14.42 10.13 -7.83
C GLU A 229 -13.77 8.83 -7.33
N SER A 230 -12.47 8.88 -6.97
CA SER A 230 -11.71 7.74 -6.46
C SER A 230 -11.02 8.10 -5.15
N ARG A 231 -11.09 7.22 -4.17
CA ARG A 231 -10.37 7.42 -2.91
C ARG A 231 -8.86 7.29 -3.13
N GLY A 232 -8.08 8.07 -2.39
CA GLY A 232 -6.63 8.01 -2.51
C GLY A 232 -6.01 6.63 -2.27
N VAL A 233 -6.69 5.72 -1.54
CA VAL A 233 -6.23 4.34 -1.33
C VAL A 233 -6.37 3.46 -2.57
N ASP A 234 -7.29 3.81 -3.47
CA ASP A 234 -7.62 3.05 -4.67
C ASP A 234 -6.87 3.61 -5.90
N SER A 235 -6.13 4.72 -5.74
CA SER A 235 -5.32 5.31 -6.80
C SER A 235 -4.04 4.51 -7.05
N PRO A 236 -3.55 4.47 -8.30
CA PRO A 236 -2.30 3.80 -8.64
C PRO A 236 -1.11 4.44 -7.94
N ALA A 237 -0.06 3.65 -7.71
CA ALA A 237 1.19 4.13 -7.15
C ALA A 237 2.36 3.84 -8.09
N PHE A 238 3.18 4.84 -8.32
CA PHE A 238 4.39 4.78 -9.11
C PHE A 238 5.60 4.74 -8.19
N VAL A 239 6.48 3.75 -8.36
CA VAL A 239 7.77 3.68 -7.67
C VAL A 239 8.86 4.09 -8.66
N ILE A 240 9.59 5.11 -8.30
CA ILE A 240 10.54 5.78 -9.18
C ILE A 240 11.88 5.86 -8.45
N ARG A 241 12.96 5.44 -9.09
CA ARG A 241 14.32 5.62 -8.59
C ARG A 241 15.02 6.77 -9.30
N ARG A 242 15.93 7.40 -8.59
CA ARG A 242 16.87 8.36 -9.16
C ARG A 242 17.94 7.58 -9.93
N ASP A 243 17.86 7.55 -11.27
CA ASP A 243 18.81 6.82 -12.11
C ASP A 243 20.07 7.63 -12.39
N LEU A 244 19.89 8.84 -12.98
CA LEU A 244 20.97 9.74 -13.36
C LEU A 244 20.70 11.14 -12.81
N PRO A 245 21.74 11.90 -12.44
CA PRO A 245 21.57 13.29 -12.01
C PRO A 245 20.84 14.12 -13.08
N GLY A 246 19.71 14.72 -12.69
CA GLY A 246 18.94 15.63 -13.55
C GLY A 246 18.06 14.96 -14.62
N ALA A 247 18.04 13.64 -14.74
CA ALA A 247 17.19 12.92 -15.69
C ALA A 247 16.09 12.11 -15.01
N GLY A 248 15.00 11.83 -15.74
CA GLY A 248 13.90 10.98 -15.30
C GLY A 248 12.80 11.68 -14.51
N LEU A 249 11.93 10.89 -13.90
CA LEU A 249 10.74 11.37 -13.17
C LEU A 249 11.07 11.82 -11.74
N TYR A 250 12.11 11.25 -11.11
CA TYR A 250 12.46 11.62 -9.74
C TYR A 250 12.70 13.13 -9.56
N PRO A 251 13.52 13.82 -10.37
CA PRO A 251 13.72 15.26 -10.25
C PRO A 251 12.45 16.09 -10.46
N VAL A 252 11.51 15.59 -11.26
CA VAL A 252 10.22 16.27 -11.48
C VAL A 252 9.40 16.28 -10.19
N PHE A 253 9.25 15.12 -9.53
CA PHE A 253 8.52 15.04 -8.26
C PHE A 253 9.26 15.72 -7.10
N GLU A 254 10.58 15.67 -7.10
CA GLU A 254 11.40 16.43 -6.15
C GLU A 254 11.16 17.95 -6.30
N GLN A 255 11.16 18.47 -7.52
CA GLN A 255 10.86 19.87 -7.80
C GLN A 255 9.43 20.27 -7.38
N VAL A 256 8.44 19.40 -7.61
CA VAL A 256 7.06 19.63 -7.16
C VAL A 256 7.03 19.73 -5.64
N PHE A 257 7.67 18.80 -4.92
CA PHE A 257 7.76 18.86 -3.46
C PHE A 257 8.41 20.17 -2.99
N GLU A 258 9.60 20.50 -3.50
CA GLU A 258 10.34 21.70 -3.05
C GLU A 258 9.56 22.99 -3.33
N SER A 259 8.89 23.07 -4.49
CA SER A 259 8.05 24.22 -4.83
C SER A 259 6.86 24.38 -3.88
N GLN A 260 6.19 23.28 -3.50
CA GLN A 260 5.09 23.32 -2.53
C GLN A 260 5.60 23.59 -1.11
N TRP A 261 6.73 23.01 -0.73
CA TRP A 261 7.36 23.22 0.58
C TRP A 261 7.67 24.70 0.83
N GLN A 262 8.22 25.41 -0.18
CA GLN A 262 8.55 26.85 -0.09
C GLN A 262 7.32 27.71 0.15
N ARG A 263 6.14 27.28 -0.27
CA ARG A 263 4.85 27.96 -0.05
C ARG A 263 4.10 27.48 1.16
N GLY A 264 4.59 26.43 1.80
CA GLY A 264 4.00 25.84 2.99
C GLY A 264 4.09 26.75 4.21
N ARG A 265 3.15 26.57 5.12
CA ARG A 265 3.11 27.25 6.43
C ARG A 265 3.61 26.26 7.49
N ALA A 266 4.71 26.60 8.16
CA ALA A 266 5.29 25.76 9.22
C ALA A 266 4.31 25.55 10.41
N LEU A 267 4.39 24.37 11.03
CA LEU A 267 3.63 23.94 12.19
C LEU A 267 4.49 23.87 13.46
#